data_e8bd04a0c601a0dddf2421fbaf3cf56a
#
_entry.id   e8bd04a0c601a0dddf2421fbaf3cf56a
#
_cell.length_a   1.000
_cell.length_b   1.000
_cell.length_c   1.000
_cell.angle_alpha   90.00
_cell.angle_beta   90.00
_cell.angle_gamma   90.00
#
_symmetry.space_group_name_H-M   'P 1'
#
loop_
_entity.id
_entity.type
_entity.pdbx_description
1 polymer ?
#
loop_
_entity_poly.entity_id
_entity_poly.type
_entity_poly.pdbx_seq_one_letter_code
_entity_poly.pdbx_strand_id
1 'polypeptide(L)'
;MQNCKMRQDAGFTLIEVILSLILAGIMAAVAGMGIVSFAKGFVLVKKSTQTAQKAQLAMARLTRELAELTSITDNSVSTKITFGNKSGTRQIGLDGDTIKIDESGADLAAGDVLIDSVAGFTLAYYQNYQSDPKVLWVLGTDNINLLTAIRFEFTISGVGGSFSTIVSPRNI
;
A
#
# COMPACT_ATOMS: atom_id res chain seq x y z
N MET A 1 26.09 -52.95 -60.44
CA MET A 1 25.07 -53.53 -59.61
C MET A 1 24.91 -52.66 -58.33
N GLN A 2 23.92 -51.73 -58.29
CA GLN A 2 23.67 -50.92 -57.13
C GLN A 2 22.72 -51.71 -56.20
N ASN A 3 23.19 -51.98 -54.94
CA ASN A 3 22.36 -52.55 -53.88
C ASN A 3 21.44 -51.47 -53.35
N CYS A 4 20.16 -51.50 -53.75
CA CYS A 4 19.11 -50.70 -53.15
C CYS A 4 18.80 -51.31 -51.77
N LYS A 5 19.29 -50.60 -50.69
CA LYS A 5 19.05 -50.98 -49.31
C LYS A 5 17.61 -50.45 -48.99
N MET A 6 16.63 -51.39 -49.00
CA MET A 6 15.28 -51.09 -48.54
C MET A 6 15.34 -50.63 -47.06
N ARG A 7 14.93 -49.41 -46.82
CA ARG A 7 14.71 -48.88 -45.48
C ARG A 7 13.46 -49.60 -44.96
N GLN A 8 13.63 -50.43 -43.94
CA GLN A 8 12.51 -51.02 -43.22
C GLN A 8 11.85 -49.88 -42.41
N ASP A 9 10.67 -49.45 -42.83
CA ASP A 9 9.83 -48.56 -42.03
C ASP A 9 9.28 -49.37 -40.86
N ALA A 10 9.92 -49.23 -39.69
CA ALA A 10 9.43 -49.80 -38.43
C ALA A 10 8.16 -49.06 -38.02
N GLY A 11 7.02 -49.68 -38.16
CA GLY A 11 5.74 -49.15 -37.65
C GLY A 11 5.73 -49.10 -36.11
N PHE A 12 5.10 -48.09 -35.54
CA PHE A 12 4.92 -48.01 -34.09
C PHE A 12 4.09 -49.15 -33.55
N THR A 13 4.50 -49.69 -32.39
CA THR A 13 3.72 -50.73 -31.70
C THR A 13 2.55 -50.05 -30.94
N LEU A 14 1.43 -50.79 -30.78
CA LEU A 14 0.27 -50.31 -30.04
C LEU A 14 0.64 -49.87 -28.61
N ILE A 15 1.54 -50.62 -27.95
CA ILE A 15 2.00 -50.30 -26.59
C ILE A 15 2.79 -48.99 -26.53
N GLU A 16 3.59 -48.68 -27.54
CA GLU A 16 4.37 -47.45 -27.63
C GLU A 16 3.48 -46.21 -27.77
N VAL A 17 2.39 -46.31 -28.53
CA VAL A 17 1.38 -45.24 -28.66
C VAL A 17 0.66 -45.01 -27.34
N ILE A 18 0.25 -46.08 -26.64
CA ILE A 18 -0.43 -45.94 -25.34
C ILE A 18 0.52 -45.31 -24.31
N LEU A 19 1.77 -45.76 -24.25
CA LEU A 19 2.75 -45.23 -23.31
C LEU A 19 3.05 -43.74 -23.57
N SER A 20 3.20 -43.38 -24.85
CA SER A 20 3.45 -41.97 -25.22
C SER A 20 2.25 -41.05 -24.88
N LEU A 21 1.01 -41.52 -25.04
CA LEU A 21 -0.18 -40.78 -24.64
C LEU A 21 -0.28 -40.59 -23.12
N ILE A 22 0.05 -41.63 -22.34
CA ILE A 22 0.07 -41.51 -20.87
C ILE A 22 1.13 -40.50 -20.43
N LEU A 23 2.35 -40.59 -20.97
CA LEU A 23 3.41 -39.64 -20.66
C LEU A 23 3.06 -38.20 -21.04
N ALA A 24 2.48 -38.00 -22.25
CA ALA A 24 2.03 -36.70 -22.71
C ALA A 24 0.92 -36.13 -21.78
N GLY A 25 0.00 -36.98 -21.32
CA GLY A 25 -1.04 -36.59 -20.38
C GLY A 25 -0.49 -36.11 -19.03
N ILE A 26 0.50 -36.84 -18.48
CA ILE A 26 1.16 -36.44 -17.22
C ILE A 26 1.91 -35.11 -17.39
N MET A 27 2.68 -34.97 -18.47
CA MET A 27 3.40 -33.73 -18.75
C MET A 27 2.47 -32.54 -18.93
N ALA A 28 1.35 -32.70 -19.61
CA ALA A 28 0.34 -31.66 -19.79
C ALA A 28 -0.29 -31.22 -18.46
N ALA A 29 -0.57 -32.20 -17.57
CA ALA A 29 -1.12 -31.90 -16.24
C ALA A 29 -0.13 -31.09 -15.38
N VAL A 30 1.15 -31.46 -15.34
CA VAL A 30 2.20 -30.75 -14.59
C VAL A 30 2.41 -29.35 -15.15
N ALA A 31 2.49 -29.23 -16.48
CA ALA A 31 2.63 -27.93 -17.14
C ALA A 31 1.43 -27.01 -16.85
N GLY A 32 0.21 -27.55 -16.88
CA GLY A 32 -1.01 -26.81 -16.56
C GLY A 32 -1.01 -26.25 -15.14
N MET A 33 -0.62 -27.03 -14.14
CA MET A 33 -0.48 -26.57 -12.74
C MET A 33 0.56 -25.46 -12.60
N GLY A 34 1.68 -25.55 -13.33
CA GLY A 34 2.72 -24.53 -13.34
C GLY A 34 2.21 -23.18 -13.87
N ILE A 35 1.47 -23.18 -14.97
CA ILE A 35 0.91 -21.97 -15.58
C ILE A 35 -0.08 -21.28 -14.62
N VAL A 36 -0.97 -22.04 -13.97
CA VAL A 36 -1.95 -21.49 -13.01
C VAL A 36 -1.24 -20.86 -11.81
N SER A 37 -0.22 -21.52 -11.27
CA SER A 37 0.55 -21.01 -10.13
C SER A 37 1.31 -19.73 -10.50
N PHE A 38 1.90 -19.68 -11.70
CA PHE A 38 2.56 -18.48 -12.21
C PHE A 38 1.58 -17.31 -12.38
N ALA A 39 0.40 -17.56 -12.98
CA ALA A 39 -0.62 -16.52 -13.16
C ALA A 39 -1.10 -15.95 -11.83
N LYS A 40 -1.35 -16.79 -10.82
CA LYS A 40 -1.72 -16.33 -9.46
C LYS A 40 -0.62 -15.50 -8.83
N GLY A 41 0.64 -15.92 -8.95
CA GLY A 41 1.79 -15.16 -8.45
C GLY A 41 1.91 -13.78 -9.12
N PHE A 42 1.74 -13.72 -10.43
CA PHE A 42 1.79 -12.47 -11.19
C PHE A 42 0.69 -11.48 -10.75
N VAL A 43 -0.55 -11.96 -10.59
CA VAL A 43 -1.67 -11.12 -10.11
C VAL A 43 -1.40 -10.59 -8.70
N LEU A 44 -0.86 -11.43 -7.81
CA LEU A 44 -0.51 -11.01 -6.44
C LEU A 44 0.56 -9.91 -6.44
N VAL A 45 1.64 -10.09 -7.20
CA VAL A 45 2.72 -9.09 -7.31
C VAL A 45 2.19 -7.79 -7.90
N LYS A 46 1.38 -7.85 -8.95
CA LYS A 46 0.76 -6.67 -9.54
C LYS A 46 -0.10 -5.90 -8.52
N LYS A 47 -0.96 -6.60 -7.78
CA LYS A 47 -1.79 -6.00 -6.73
C LYS A 47 -0.93 -5.34 -5.63
N SER A 48 0.08 -6.04 -5.15
CA SER A 48 1.01 -5.51 -4.13
C SER A 48 1.73 -4.24 -4.62
N THR A 49 2.23 -4.24 -5.85
CA THR A 49 2.92 -3.08 -6.45
C THR A 49 1.97 -1.88 -6.59
N GLN A 50 0.76 -2.09 -7.08
CA GLN A 50 -0.24 -1.03 -7.19
C GLN A 50 -0.62 -0.44 -5.83
N THR A 51 -0.76 -1.28 -4.82
CA THR A 51 -1.06 -0.84 -3.45
C THR A 51 0.09 -0.03 -2.86
N ALA A 52 1.34 -0.47 -3.06
CA ALA A 52 2.52 0.27 -2.61
C ALA A 52 2.62 1.64 -3.29
N GLN A 53 2.33 1.74 -4.58
CA GLN A 53 2.31 3.02 -5.32
C GLN A 53 1.23 3.98 -4.77
N LYS A 54 0.01 3.49 -4.54
CA LYS A 54 -1.06 4.29 -3.90
C LYS A 54 -0.63 4.79 -2.53
N ALA A 55 -0.03 3.93 -1.70
CA ALA A 55 0.46 4.29 -0.39
C ALA A 55 1.53 5.39 -0.45
N GLN A 56 2.49 5.28 -1.37
CA GLN A 56 3.53 6.30 -1.55
C GLN A 56 2.95 7.65 -1.97
N LEU A 57 1.96 7.67 -2.87
CA LEU A 57 1.28 8.91 -3.26
C LEU A 57 0.52 9.53 -2.10
N ALA A 58 -0.21 8.72 -1.32
CA ALA A 58 -0.90 9.19 -0.12
C ALA A 58 0.08 9.74 0.91
N MET A 59 1.21 9.04 1.18
CA MET A 59 2.27 9.53 2.07
C MET A 59 2.84 10.86 1.61
N ALA A 60 3.13 11.01 0.31
CA ALA A 60 3.66 12.25 -0.24
C ALA A 60 2.67 13.41 -0.08
N ARG A 61 1.38 13.18 -0.32
CA ARG A 61 0.33 14.19 -0.12
C ARG A 61 0.18 14.55 1.36
N LEU A 62 0.06 13.56 2.26
CA LEU A 62 -0.01 13.78 3.71
C LEU A 62 1.19 14.56 4.22
N THR A 63 2.39 14.19 3.80
CA THR A 63 3.63 14.88 4.19
C THR A 63 3.60 16.34 3.78
N ARG A 64 3.18 16.64 2.56
CA ARG A 64 3.09 18.02 2.06
C ARG A 64 2.07 18.83 2.86
N GLU A 65 0.87 18.32 3.06
CA GLU A 65 -0.20 19.02 3.79
C GLU A 65 0.21 19.30 5.24
N LEU A 66 0.78 18.31 5.93
CA LEU A 66 1.23 18.46 7.31
C LEU A 66 2.48 19.35 7.45
N ALA A 67 3.34 19.42 6.43
CA ALA A 67 4.49 20.31 6.42
C ALA A 67 4.10 21.80 6.29
N GLU A 68 2.96 22.08 5.66
CA GLU A 68 2.42 23.44 5.48
C GLU A 68 1.51 23.91 6.64
N LEU A 69 1.37 23.08 7.67
CA LEU A 69 0.55 23.36 8.85
C LEU A 69 1.04 24.63 9.57
N THR A 70 0.09 25.49 9.94
CA THR A 70 0.32 26.73 10.71
C THR A 70 -0.36 26.71 12.07
N SER A 71 -1.43 25.93 12.23
CA SER A 71 -2.18 25.79 13.48
C SER A 71 -2.85 24.42 13.54
N ILE A 72 -3.12 23.93 14.74
CA ILE A 72 -3.98 22.75 14.95
C ILE A 72 -5.23 23.22 15.68
N THR A 73 -6.39 22.93 15.12
CA THR A 73 -7.68 23.33 15.69
C THR A 73 -8.33 22.17 16.44
N ASP A 74 -8.19 20.94 15.92
CA ASP A 74 -8.72 19.72 16.56
C ASP A 74 -7.83 18.52 16.23
N ASN A 75 -7.39 17.83 17.29
CA ASN A 75 -6.72 16.52 17.23
C ASN A 75 -7.22 15.61 18.35
N SER A 76 -8.46 15.77 18.78
CA SER A 76 -9.07 15.05 19.91
C SER A 76 -9.05 13.52 19.73
N VAL A 77 -8.97 13.05 18.48
CA VAL A 77 -8.81 11.64 18.15
C VAL A 77 -7.53 11.39 17.35
N SER A 78 -6.83 10.31 17.67
CA SER A 78 -5.57 9.97 17.01
C SER A 78 -5.70 9.59 15.52
N THR A 79 -6.94 9.42 15.03
CA THR A 79 -7.24 9.06 13.64
C THR A 79 -7.66 10.23 12.77
N LYS A 80 -7.72 11.45 13.34
CA LYS A 80 -8.17 12.66 12.64
C LYS A 80 -7.44 13.90 13.15
N ILE A 81 -7.17 14.84 12.27
CA ILE A 81 -6.65 16.18 12.59
C ILE A 81 -7.39 17.24 11.79
N THR A 82 -7.74 18.34 12.44
CA THR A 82 -8.18 19.58 11.80
C THR A 82 -7.12 20.65 12.04
N PHE A 83 -6.64 21.26 10.97
CA PHE A 83 -5.51 22.19 11.02
C PHE A 83 -5.68 23.32 10.02
N GLY A 84 -5.03 24.45 10.30
CA GLY A 84 -4.89 25.57 9.38
C GLY A 84 -3.62 25.48 8.55
N ASN A 85 -3.70 25.94 7.32
CA ASN A 85 -2.57 26.23 6.46
C ASN A 85 -2.79 27.59 5.76
N LYS A 86 -1.88 27.99 4.85
CA LYS A 86 -1.99 29.26 4.10
C LYS A 86 -3.25 29.39 3.25
N SER A 87 -3.87 28.26 2.87
CA SER A 87 -5.06 28.21 2.02
C SER A 87 -6.38 28.11 2.78
N GLY A 88 -6.35 27.95 4.11
CA GLY A 88 -7.52 27.82 4.96
C GLY A 88 -7.47 26.65 5.92
N THR A 89 -8.62 26.28 6.47
CA THR A 89 -8.75 25.12 7.35
C THR A 89 -8.88 23.85 6.53
N ARG A 90 -8.22 22.78 6.98
CA ARG A 90 -8.24 21.47 6.37
C ARG A 90 -8.47 20.38 7.41
N GLN A 91 -9.04 19.26 6.98
CA GLN A 91 -9.22 18.10 7.83
C GLN A 91 -8.65 16.87 7.13
N ILE A 92 -7.89 16.07 7.87
CA ILE A 92 -7.35 14.78 7.41
C ILE A 92 -7.73 13.74 8.44
N GLY A 93 -8.17 12.57 7.99
CA GLY A 93 -8.49 11.48 8.90
C GLY A 93 -8.95 10.21 8.23
N LEU A 94 -9.22 9.21 9.06
CA LEU A 94 -9.80 7.94 8.67
C LEU A 94 -11.33 8.06 8.70
N ASP A 95 -11.95 7.72 7.58
CA ASP A 95 -13.39 7.58 7.43
C ASP A 95 -13.71 6.18 6.87
N GLY A 96 -14.25 5.32 7.70
CA GLY A 96 -14.41 3.90 7.39
C GLY A 96 -13.07 3.21 7.14
N ASP A 97 -12.84 2.76 5.91
CA ASP A 97 -11.62 2.13 5.45
C ASP A 97 -10.80 3.03 4.49
N THR A 98 -11.08 4.34 4.49
CA THR A 98 -10.42 5.31 3.61
C THR A 98 -9.78 6.45 4.41
N ILE A 99 -8.58 6.86 4.02
CA ILE A 99 -8.01 8.13 4.48
C ILE A 99 -8.47 9.20 3.51
N LYS A 100 -9.10 10.23 4.05
CA LYS A 100 -9.63 11.36 3.30
C LYS A 100 -9.00 12.68 3.71
N ILE A 101 -9.08 13.66 2.80
CA ILE A 101 -8.77 15.04 3.06
C ILE A 101 -9.98 15.90 2.70
N ASP A 102 -10.42 16.73 3.61
CA ASP A 102 -11.40 17.78 3.36
C ASP A 102 -10.71 19.15 3.32
N GLU A 103 -10.87 19.86 2.22
CA GLU A 103 -10.26 21.17 2.01
C GLU A 103 -11.03 22.30 2.67
N SER A 104 -12.25 22.05 3.14
CA SER A 104 -13.06 23.02 3.90
C SER A 104 -12.85 22.92 5.41
N GLY A 105 -12.31 21.78 5.87
CA GLY A 105 -12.14 21.48 7.29
C GLY A 105 -13.44 21.21 8.05
N ALA A 106 -14.56 21.05 7.35
CA ALA A 106 -15.89 20.97 7.96
C ALA A 106 -16.45 19.53 7.98
N ASP A 107 -16.26 18.77 6.90
CA ASP A 107 -16.86 17.44 6.75
C ASP A 107 -15.92 16.46 6.05
N LEU A 108 -15.24 15.63 6.84
CA LEU A 108 -14.34 14.62 6.33
C LEU A 108 -15.05 13.59 5.43
N ALA A 109 -16.34 13.30 5.67
CA ALA A 109 -17.08 12.34 4.87
C ALA A 109 -17.24 12.78 3.42
N ALA A 110 -17.34 14.10 3.18
CA ALA A 110 -17.39 14.71 1.85
C ALA A 110 -16.02 14.92 1.20
N GLY A 111 -14.92 14.69 1.96
CA GLY A 111 -13.55 14.92 1.51
C GLY A 111 -13.07 13.98 0.41
N ASP A 112 -12.00 14.40 -0.26
CA ASP A 112 -11.34 13.60 -1.29
C ASP A 112 -10.62 12.38 -0.71
N VAL A 113 -10.76 11.23 -1.34
CA VAL A 113 -10.08 10.00 -0.94
C VAL A 113 -8.60 10.06 -1.33
N LEU A 114 -7.73 9.96 -0.33
CA LEU A 114 -6.28 9.84 -0.54
C LEU A 114 -5.85 8.40 -0.76
N ILE A 115 -6.41 7.47 0.01
CA ILE A 115 -6.15 6.03 -0.11
C ILE A 115 -7.32 5.23 0.46
N ASP A 116 -7.62 4.12 -0.20
CA ASP A 116 -8.64 3.14 0.15
C ASP A 116 -8.05 1.88 0.80
N SER A 117 -8.92 1.03 1.34
CA SER A 117 -8.57 -0.27 1.94
C SER A 117 -7.61 -0.15 3.13
N VAL A 118 -7.76 0.90 3.94
CA VAL A 118 -6.95 1.17 5.13
C VAL A 118 -7.51 0.38 6.32
N ALA A 119 -6.65 -0.42 6.97
CA ALA A 119 -7.00 -1.16 8.18
C ALA A 119 -6.82 -0.33 9.47
N GLY A 120 -5.97 0.69 9.43
CA GLY A 120 -5.72 1.59 10.56
C GLY A 120 -4.94 2.82 10.16
N PHE A 121 -5.20 3.93 10.83
CA PHE A 121 -4.49 5.21 10.66
C PHE A 121 -4.30 5.85 12.04
N THR A 122 -3.10 6.33 12.32
CA THR A 122 -2.79 7.01 13.58
C THR A 122 -1.89 8.21 13.36
N LEU A 123 -2.09 9.24 14.18
CA LEU A 123 -1.32 10.46 14.25
C LEU A 123 -0.74 10.61 15.66
N ALA A 124 0.51 11.01 15.76
CA ALA A 124 1.18 11.34 17.02
C ALA A 124 1.99 12.62 16.87
N TYR A 125 1.97 13.45 17.88
CA TYR A 125 2.51 14.81 17.88
C TYR A 125 3.63 14.91 18.92
N TYR A 126 4.74 15.55 18.60
CA TYR A 126 5.93 15.61 19.45
C TYR A 126 6.49 17.03 19.57
N GLN A 127 6.86 17.40 20.79
CA GLN A 127 7.71 18.57 21.07
C GLN A 127 9.17 18.23 20.80
N ASN A 128 9.60 17.03 21.17
CA ASN A 128 10.93 16.53 20.87
C ASN A 128 10.88 15.04 20.52
N TYR A 129 10.98 14.77 19.23
CA TYR A 129 11.00 13.40 18.71
C TYR A 129 12.33 12.70 18.93
N GLN A 130 13.43 13.46 19.04
CA GLN A 130 14.80 12.93 19.18
C GLN A 130 15.16 12.54 20.61
N SER A 131 14.39 12.98 21.62
CA SER A 131 14.63 12.64 23.02
C SER A 131 14.22 11.20 23.32
N ASP A 132 14.81 10.64 24.40
CA ASP A 132 14.40 9.36 24.95
C ASP A 132 14.16 9.53 26.48
N PRO A 133 12.89 9.42 26.98
CA PRO A 133 11.68 9.17 26.20
C PRO A 133 11.28 10.38 25.33
N LYS A 134 10.54 10.11 24.23
CA LYS A 134 10.01 11.15 23.35
C LYS A 134 9.01 12.05 24.09
N VAL A 135 9.14 13.36 23.92
CA VAL A 135 8.23 14.33 24.53
C VAL A 135 7.06 14.56 23.60
N LEU A 136 5.85 14.22 24.07
CA LEU A 136 4.60 14.44 23.33
C LEU A 136 4.19 15.89 23.38
N TRP A 137 3.54 16.36 22.31
CA TRP A 137 2.86 17.65 22.24
C TRP A 137 1.34 17.44 22.42
N VAL A 138 0.71 18.30 23.25
CA VAL A 138 -0.72 18.16 23.60
C VAL A 138 -1.47 19.45 23.28
N LEU A 139 -2.53 19.35 22.46
CA LEU A 139 -3.38 20.46 22.10
C LEU A 139 -4.06 21.06 23.35
N GLY A 140 -4.09 22.39 23.41
CA GLY A 140 -4.69 23.14 24.51
C GLY A 140 -3.81 23.27 25.75
N THR A 141 -2.73 22.50 25.84
CA THR A 141 -1.74 22.61 26.94
C THR A 141 -0.44 23.22 26.43
N ASP A 142 0.03 22.80 25.26
CA ASP A 142 1.30 23.21 24.70
C ASP A 142 1.14 24.28 23.62
N ASN A 143 2.13 25.17 23.53
CA ASN A 143 2.18 26.16 22.46
C ASN A 143 2.46 25.45 21.13
N ILE A 144 1.81 25.87 20.05
CA ILE A 144 2.01 25.31 18.71
C ILE A 144 3.47 25.41 18.26
N ASN A 145 4.20 26.46 18.66
CA ASN A 145 5.62 26.65 18.32
C ASN A 145 6.53 25.57 18.94
N LEU A 146 6.05 24.79 19.90
CA LEU A 146 6.76 23.66 20.47
C LEU A 146 6.53 22.36 19.67
N LEU A 147 5.63 22.35 18.71
CA LEU A 147 5.39 21.19 17.86
C LEU A 147 6.52 21.03 16.84
N THR A 148 7.41 20.08 17.05
CA THR A 148 8.57 19.86 16.18
C THR A 148 8.37 18.74 15.17
N ALA A 149 7.48 17.78 15.49
CA ALA A 149 7.26 16.63 14.62
C ALA A 149 5.85 16.07 14.75
N ILE A 150 5.29 15.64 13.62
CA ILE A 150 4.05 14.87 13.51
C ILE A 150 4.42 13.53 12.88
N ARG A 151 4.17 12.43 13.58
CA ARG A 151 4.27 11.09 13.00
C ARG A 151 2.89 10.64 12.57
N PHE A 152 2.77 10.16 11.36
CA PHE A 152 1.59 9.42 10.93
C PHE A 152 1.97 8.01 10.49
N GLU A 153 1.04 7.10 10.72
CA GLU A 153 1.18 5.69 10.37
C GLU A 153 -0.15 5.15 9.87
N PHE A 154 -0.14 4.37 8.81
CA PHE A 154 -1.30 3.64 8.33
C PHE A 154 -0.94 2.25 7.84
N THR A 155 -1.90 1.33 7.94
CA THR A 155 -1.80 -0.04 7.44
C THR A 155 -2.85 -0.26 6.37
N ILE A 156 -2.53 -1.09 5.37
CA ILE A 156 -3.45 -1.42 4.28
C ILE A 156 -3.92 -2.85 4.42
N SER A 157 -5.22 -3.07 4.28
CA SER A 157 -5.83 -4.40 4.36
C SER A 157 -5.29 -5.33 3.28
N GLY A 158 -4.89 -6.54 3.68
CA GLY A 158 -4.41 -7.58 2.76
C GLY A 158 -2.97 -7.39 2.25
N VAL A 159 -2.26 -6.36 2.73
CA VAL A 159 -0.82 -6.18 2.50
C VAL A 159 -0.16 -6.10 3.88
N GLY A 160 0.57 -7.13 4.26
CA GLY A 160 1.25 -7.18 5.56
C GLY A 160 2.35 -6.13 5.63
N GLY A 161 2.05 -4.94 6.16
CA GLY A 161 3.01 -3.87 6.38
C GLY A 161 2.35 -2.55 6.78
N SER A 162 3.06 -1.76 7.59
CA SER A 162 2.69 -0.39 7.93
C SER A 162 3.53 0.60 7.14
N PHE A 163 2.92 1.71 6.78
CA PHE A 163 3.56 2.86 6.17
C PHE A 163 3.60 3.98 7.20
N SER A 164 4.78 4.43 7.58
CA SER A 164 4.93 5.50 8.55
C SER A 164 5.98 6.50 8.12
N THR A 165 5.76 7.76 8.48
CA THR A 165 6.75 8.81 8.31
C THR A 165 6.59 9.90 9.38
N ILE A 166 7.58 10.76 9.46
CA ILE A 166 7.64 11.88 10.38
C ILE A 166 7.77 13.15 9.56
N VAL A 167 6.95 14.12 9.90
CA VAL A 167 6.91 15.42 9.23
C VAL A 167 7.22 16.51 10.25
N SER A 168 8.12 17.41 9.92
CA SER A 168 8.35 18.62 10.69
C SER A 168 7.62 19.79 10.03
N PRO A 169 6.64 20.41 10.69
CA PRO A 169 5.95 21.58 10.17
C PRO A 169 6.95 22.73 9.94
N ARG A 170 6.74 23.50 8.87
CA ARG A 170 7.69 24.55 8.46
C ARG A 170 7.21 25.96 8.79
N ASN A 171 5.93 26.13 9.13
CA ASN A 171 5.27 27.43 9.21
C ASN A 171 4.65 27.71 10.59
N ILE A 172 5.11 27.04 11.63
CA ILE A 172 4.72 27.26 13.04
C ILE A 172 5.83 27.96 13.80
#